data_8ccec27c504f868faa63d2356e33cd99
#
_entry.id   8ccec27c504f868faa63d2356e33cd99
#
_cell.length_a   1.000
_cell.length_b   1.000
_cell.length_c   1.000
_cell.angle_alpha   90.00
_cell.angle_beta   90.00
_cell.angle_gamma   90.00
#
_symmetry.space_group_name_H-M   'P 1'
#
loop_
_entity.id
_entity.type
_entity.pdbx_description
1 polymer ?
#
loop_
_entity_poly.entity_id
_entity_poly.type
_entity_poly.pdbx_seq_one_letter_code
_entity_poly.pdbx_strand_id
1 'polypeptide(L)'
;MTHRILIIDDEDDIREVAALSLETVAGWDVAMASSGAQGLVRAAEYRPDAILLDVMMPGMDGPSTFRELRKNPATARIPVLLLTAKVQSNDQRRFADLGVEAVLFKPFDPMTLSTQIAGILGWS
;
A
#
# COMPACT_ATOMS: atom_id res chain seq x y z
N MET A 1 2.31 -0.99 20.37
CA MET A 1 1.77 0.22 19.71
C MET A 1 1.06 -0.16 18.42
N THR A 2 -0.05 0.48 18.17
CA THR A 2 -0.83 0.22 16.97
C THR A 2 -0.24 0.98 15.79
N HIS A 3 0.07 0.28 14.72
CA HIS A 3 0.49 0.92 13.48
C HIS A 3 -0.74 1.35 12.67
N ARG A 4 -0.56 2.41 11.91
CA ARG A 4 -1.61 2.95 11.04
C ARG A 4 -1.22 2.67 9.60
N ILE A 5 -2.13 2.09 8.82
CA ILE A 5 -1.87 1.77 7.43
C ILE A 5 -3.00 2.27 6.54
N LEU A 6 -2.65 2.78 5.37
CA LEU A 6 -3.61 3.19 4.35
C LEU A 6 -3.54 2.19 3.20
N ILE A 7 -4.69 1.65 2.81
CA ILE A 7 -4.80 0.75 1.66
C ILE A 7 -5.44 1.52 0.51
N ILE A 8 -4.75 1.59 -0.63
CA ILE A 8 -5.25 2.24 -1.84
C ILE A 8 -5.40 1.16 -2.91
N ASP A 9 -6.64 0.80 -3.23
CA ASP A 9 -6.95 -0.26 -4.18
C ASP A 9 -8.35 -0.03 -4.73
N ASP A 10 -8.52 -0.09 -6.05
CA ASP A 10 -9.82 0.14 -6.69
C ASP A 10 -10.75 -1.08 -6.62
N GLU A 11 -10.21 -2.26 -6.33
CA GLU A 11 -10.99 -3.49 -6.18
C GLU A 11 -11.56 -3.58 -4.77
N ASP A 12 -12.87 -3.44 -4.65
CA ASP A 12 -13.55 -3.40 -3.34
C ASP A 12 -13.25 -4.64 -2.50
N ASP A 13 -13.34 -5.83 -3.12
CA ASP A 13 -13.14 -7.09 -2.41
C ASP A 13 -11.71 -7.21 -1.86
N ILE A 14 -10.72 -6.89 -2.68
CA ILE A 14 -9.31 -6.96 -2.28
C ILE A 14 -9.04 -5.98 -1.15
N ARG A 15 -9.54 -4.75 -1.30
CA ARG A 15 -9.34 -3.69 -0.30
C ARG A 15 -9.95 -4.08 1.04
N GLU A 16 -11.17 -4.62 1.02
CA GLU A 16 -11.88 -5.00 2.24
C GLU A 16 -11.22 -6.21 2.92
N VAL A 17 -10.79 -7.20 2.16
CA VAL A 17 -10.12 -8.38 2.71
C VAL A 17 -8.77 -7.97 3.32
N ALA A 18 -8.02 -7.12 2.65
CA ALA A 18 -6.74 -6.64 3.18
C ALA A 18 -6.95 -5.86 4.48
N ALA A 19 -7.92 -4.95 4.50
CA ALA A 19 -8.22 -4.17 5.70
C ALA A 19 -8.63 -5.05 6.87
N LEU A 20 -9.55 -5.97 6.64
CA LEU A 20 -10.02 -6.89 7.69
C LEU A 20 -8.87 -7.74 8.23
N SER A 21 -8.03 -8.24 7.34
CA SER A 21 -6.86 -9.04 7.70
C SER A 21 -5.93 -8.27 8.65
N LEU A 22 -5.56 -7.04 8.27
CA LEU A 22 -4.64 -6.24 9.06
C LEU A 22 -5.23 -5.81 10.40
N GLU A 23 -6.54 -5.54 10.43
CA GLU A 23 -7.24 -5.19 11.66
C GLU A 23 -7.34 -6.39 12.62
N THR A 24 -7.74 -7.56 12.11
CA THR A 24 -8.02 -8.72 12.95
C THR A 24 -6.78 -9.49 13.33
N VAL A 25 -5.83 -9.68 12.41
CA VAL A 25 -4.63 -10.46 12.68
C VAL A 25 -3.59 -9.65 13.44
N ALA A 26 -3.39 -8.40 13.04
CA ALA A 26 -2.33 -7.56 13.63
C ALA A 26 -2.86 -6.49 14.60
N GLY A 27 -4.15 -6.19 14.59
CA GLY A 27 -4.71 -5.15 15.42
C GLY A 27 -4.33 -3.74 14.96
N TRP A 28 -4.00 -3.57 13.69
CA TRP A 28 -3.60 -2.26 13.16
C TRP A 28 -4.83 -1.40 12.87
N ASP A 29 -4.61 -0.09 12.87
CA ASP A 29 -5.60 0.89 12.48
C ASP A 29 -5.52 1.08 10.96
N VAL A 30 -6.62 0.87 10.24
CA VAL A 30 -6.63 0.85 8.77
C VAL A 30 -7.56 1.89 8.20
N ALA A 31 -7.06 2.69 7.28
CA ALA A 31 -7.88 3.56 6.42
C ALA A 31 -7.82 3.02 5.00
N MET A 32 -8.80 3.37 4.19
CA MET A 32 -8.94 2.87 2.83
C MET A 32 -9.21 4.00 1.85
N ALA A 33 -8.73 3.82 0.62
CA ALA A 33 -9.04 4.69 -0.51
C ALA A 33 -9.27 3.82 -1.75
N SER A 34 -10.19 4.21 -2.61
CA SER A 34 -10.57 3.43 -3.79
C SER A 34 -9.95 3.93 -5.09
N SER A 35 -9.14 4.97 -5.03
CA SER A 35 -8.44 5.51 -6.20
C SER A 35 -7.15 6.18 -5.77
N GLY A 36 -6.26 6.42 -6.74
CA GLY A 36 -5.04 7.16 -6.48
C GLY A 36 -5.31 8.57 -5.98
N ALA A 37 -6.23 9.27 -6.61
CA ALA A 37 -6.59 10.63 -6.20
C ALA A 37 -7.12 10.68 -4.78
N GLN A 38 -8.03 9.77 -4.41
CA GLN A 38 -8.54 9.66 -3.05
C GLN A 38 -7.42 9.30 -2.08
N GLY A 39 -6.51 8.43 -2.51
CA GLY A 39 -5.37 8.01 -1.71
C GLY A 39 -4.44 9.15 -1.34
N LEU A 40 -4.21 10.08 -2.26
CA LEU A 40 -3.37 11.25 -1.99
C LEU A 40 -3.98 12.12 -0.87
N VAL A 41 -5.28 12.35 -0.94
CA VAL A 41 -6.00 13.13 0.08
C VAL A 41 -5.97 12.42 1.42
N ARG A 42 -6.29 11.13 1.42
CA ARG A 42 -6.31 10.31 2.64
C ARG A 42 -4.94 10.24 3.31
N ALA A 43 -3.89 10.07 2.52
CA ALA A 43 -2.53 9.97 3.07
C ALA A 43 -2.13 11.24 3.81
N ALA A 44 -2.46 12.40 3.24
CA ALA A 44 -2.13 13.69 3.86
C ALA A 44 -2.93 13.92 5.16
N GLU A 45 -4.19 13.51 5.18
CA GLU A 45 -5.06 13.68 6.35
C GLU A 45 -4.78 12.68 7.45
N TYR A 46 -4.71 11.40 7.08
CA TYR A 46 -4.61 10.29 8.01
C TYR A 46 -3.20 10.12 8.57
N ARG A 47 -2.19 10.47 7.78
CA ARG A 47 -0.77 10.31 8.11
C ARG A 47 -0.44 8.88 8.54
N PRO A 48 -0.61 7.90 7.64
CA PRO A 48 -0.33 6.51 7.98
C PRO A 48 1.16 6.27 8.19
N ASP A 49 1.48 5.20 8.91
CA ASP A 49 2.85 4.74 9.08
C ASP A 49 3.36 4.03 7.82
N ALA A 50 2.46 3.52 7.00
CA ALA A 50 2.77 2.89 5.72
C ALA A 50 1.54 2.90 4.81
N ILE A 51 1.79 2.75 3.51
CA ILE A 51 0.74 2.69 2.48
C ILE A 51 0.91 1.40 1.70
N LEU A 52 -0.18 0.65 1.55
CA LEU A 52 -0.27 -0.49 0.63
C LEU A 52 -1.01 -0.01 -0.60
N LEU A 53 -0.35 -0.02 -1.76
CA LEU A 53 -0.80 0.66 -2.97
C LEU A 53 -0.90 -0.31 -4.14
N ASP A 54 -2.10 -0.45 -4.68
CA ASP A 54 -2.34 -1.24 -5.89
C ASP A 54 -1.67 -0.58 -7.11
N VAL A 55 -1.11 -1.41 -7.98
CA VAL A 55 -0.45 -0.93 -9.21
C VAL A 55 -1.45 -0.60 -10.30
N MET A 56 -2.43 -1.48 -10.52
CA MET A 56 -3.36 -1.37 -11.66
C MET A 56 -4.66 -0.71 -11.23
N MET A 57 -4.74 0.60 -11.40
CA MET A 57 -5.96 1.37 -11.10
C MET A 57 -6.32 2.27 -12.27
N PRO A 58 -7.63 2.45 -12.56
CA PRO A 58 -8.03 3.39 -13.59
C PRO A 58 -7.72 4.84 -13.19
N GLY A 59 -7.47 5.68 -14.18
CA GLY A 59 -7.09 7.05 -13.95
C GLY A 59 -5.63 7.16 -13.55
N MET A 60 -5.38 7.29 -12.26
CA MET A 60 -4.01 7.37 -11.72
C MET A 60 -3.59 6.00 -11.21
N ASP A 61 -2.60 5.37 -11.86
CA ASP A 61 -2.08 4.07 -11.43
C ASP A 61 -1.19 4.17 -10.17
N GLY A 62 -0.73 3.01 -9.69
CA GLY A 62 0.12 2.95 -8.49
C GLY A 62 1.40 3.75 -8.62
N PRO A 63 2.22 3.53 -9.67
CA PRO A 63 3.46 4.30 -9.83
C PRO A 63 3.23 5.82 -9.91
N SER A 64 2.18 6.26 -10.60
CA SER A 64 1.84 7.68 -10.68
C SER A 64 1.41 8.24 -9.33
N THR A 65 0.61 7.48 -8.59
CA THR A 65 0.21 7.85 -7.23
C THR A 65 1.42 7.97 -6.32
N PHE A 66 2.33 7.02 -6.42
CA PHE A 66 3.57 7.02 -5.63
C PHE A 66 4.40 8.28 -5.89
N ARG A 67 4.55 8.67 -7.16
CA ARG A 67 5.30 9.87 -7.51
C ARG A 67 4.67 11.12 -6.91
N GLU A 68 3.33 11.20 -6.94
CA GLU A 68 2.62 12.34 -6.35
C GLU A 68 2.76 12.36 -4.83
N LEU A 69 2.76 11.19 -4.17
CA LEU A 69 3.02 11.12 -2.73
C LEU A 69 4.40 11.68 -2.38
N ARG A 70 5.40 11.40 -3.21
CA ARG A 70 6.78 11.86 -2.97
C ARG A 70 6.96 13.37 -3.19
N LYS A 71 6.08 14.01 -3.95
CA LYS A 71 6.13 15.46 -4.19
C LYS A 71 5.56 16.28 -3.02
N ASN A 72 4.70 15.69 -2.22
CA ASN A 72 4.05 16.38 -1.10
C ASN A 72 4.86 16.16 0.18
N PRO A 73 5.38 17.22 0.82
CA PRO A 73 6.16 17.05 2.05
C PRO A 73 5.43 16.31 3.16
N ALA A 74 4.10 16.40 3.21
CA ALA A 74 3.30 15.71 4.22
C ALA A 74 3.32 14.18 4.05
N THR A 75 3.60 13.68 2.84
CA THR A 75 3.55 12.25 2.52
C THR A 75 4.86 11.71 1.94
N ALA A 76 5.84 12.57 1.71
CA ALA A 76 7.06 12.22 0.98
C ALA A 76 7.89 11.11 1.63
N ARG A 77 7.78 10.94 2.94
CA ARG A 77 8.59 9.95 3.68
C ARG A 77 7.80 8.73 4.12
N ILE A 78 6.52 8.65 3.80
CA ILE A 78 5.71 7.49 4.19
C ILE A 78 6.16 6.28 3.36
N PRO A 79 6.54 5.16 4.00
CA PRO A 79 6.90 3.94 3.27
C PRO A 79 5.71 3.43 2.45
N VAL A 80 5.98 3.05 1.20
CA VAL A 80 4.95 2.53 0.30
C VAL A 80 5.35 1.13 -0.14
N LEU A 81 4.40 0.19 -0.03
CA LEU A 81 4.54 -1.15 -0.58
C LEU A 81 3.54 -1.28 -1.72
N LEU A 82 3.98 -1.76 -2.87
CA LEU A 82 3.08 -2.00 -3.98
C LEU A 82 2.45 -3.37 -3.87
N LEU A 83 1.20 -3.48 -4.32
CA LEU A 83 0.47 -4.74 -4.38
C LEU A 83 0.04 -4.96 -5.81
N THR A 84 0.46 -6.06 -6.45
CA THR A 84 0.24 -6.26 -7.87
C THR A 84 0.04 -7.72 -8.24
N ALA A 85 -0.79 -7.97 -9.27
CA ALA A 85 -0.88 -9.26 -9.91
C ALA A 85 0.21 -9.45 -10.98
N LYS A 86 0.96 -8.40 -11.33
CA LYS A 86 2.00 -8.48 -12.35
C LYS A 86 3.27 -9.09 -11.77
N VAL A 87 3.69 -10.22 -12.36
CA VAL A 87 4.84 -10.98 -11.86
C VAL A 87 6.00 -11.08 -12.86
N GLN A 88 5.93 -10.34 -13.98
CA GLN A 88 7.02 -10.36 -14.96
C GLN A 88 8.24 -9.64 -14.42
N SER A 89 9.43 -10.17 -14.73
CA SER A 89 10.68 -9.64 -14.18
C SER A 89 10.93 -8.17 -14.57
N ASN A 90 10.51 -7.75 -15.75
CA ASN A 90 10.65 -6.35 -16.17
C ASN A 90 9.83 -5.39 -15.30
N ASP A 91 8.61 -5.80 -14.95
CA ASP A 91 7.74 -5.00 -14.07
C ASP A 91 8.33 -4.91 -12.67
N GLN A 92 8.88 -5.99 -12.16
CA GLN A 92 9.51 -6.01 -10.83
C GLN A 92 10.68 -5.03 -10.76
N ARG A 93 11.53 -4.99 -11.81
CA ARG A 93 12.63 -4.05 -11.88
C ARG A 93 12.17 -2.61 -11.91
N ARG A 94 11.14 -2.31 -12.71
CA ARG A 94 10.56 -0.97 -12.80
C ARG A 94 10.05 -0.50 -11.45
N PHE A 95 9.37 -1.39 -10.72
CA PHE A 95 8.81 -1.05 -9.42
C PHE A 95 9.91 -0.86 -8.37
N ALA A 96 10.93 -1.72 -8.39
CA ALA A 96 12.05 -1.57 -7.47
C ALA A 96 12.78 -0.23 -7.68
N ASP A 97 12.91 0.21 -8.93
CA ASP A 97 13.59 1.45 -9.27
C ASP A 97 12.82 2.70 -8.85
N LEU A 98 11.51 2.56 -8.54
CA LEU A 98 10.71 3.70 -8.09
C LEU A 98 11.10 4.20 -6.69
N GLY A 99 11.66 3.32 -5.86
CA GLY A 99 11.96 3.67 -4.47
C GLY A 99 10.88 3.22 -3.48
N VAL A 100 9.98 2.31 -3.90
CA VAL A 100 9.04 1.68 -2.97
C VAL A 100 9.80 0.71 -2.05
N GLU A 101 9.24 0.45 -0.86
CA GLU A 101 9.87 -0.43 0.12
C GLU A 101 9.88 -1.88 -0.35
N ALA A 102 8.81 -2.32 -1.00
CA ALA A 102 8.69 -3.68 -1.51
C ALA A 102 7.53 -3.80 -2.47
N VAL A 103 7.49 -4.94 -3.17
CA VAL A 103 6.37 -5.31 -4.04
C VAL A 103 5.81 -6.61 -3.52
N LEU A 104 4.52 -6.61 -3.19
CA LEU A 104 3.79 -7.79 -2.78
C LEU A 104 2.89 -8.24 -3.93
N PHE A 105 2.51 -9.51 -3.94
CA PHE A 105 1.79 -10.11 -5.06
C PHE A 105 0.37 -10.52 -4.68
N LYS A 106 -0.54 -10.34 -5.62
CA LYS A 106 -1.89 -10.88 -5.55
C LYS A 106 -1.91 -12.28 -6.18
N PRO A 107 -2.65 -13.24 -5.62
CA PRO A 107 -3.40 -13.12 -4.39
C PRO A 107 -2.48 -13.19 -3.16
N PHE A 108 -2.77 -12.43 -2.12
CA PHE A 108 -2.05 -12.51 -0.87
C PHE A 108 -2.77 -13.44 0.11
N ASP A 109 -2.03 -13.96 1.08
CA ASP A 109 -2.61 -14.75 2.17
C ASP A 109 -3.06 -13.80 3.29
N PRO A 110 -4.37 -13.71 3.57
CA PRO A 110 -4.86 -12.82 4.63
C PRO A 110 -4.26 -13.11 6.00
N MET A 111 -3.84 -14.34 6.25
CA MET A 111 -3.28 -14.72 7.55
C MET A 111 -1.85 -14.27 7.73
N THR A 112 -1.12 -14.01 6.64
CA THR A 112 0.31 -13.65 6.70
C THR A 112 0.63 -12.26 6.18
N LEU A 113 -0.35 -11.54 5.64
CA LEU A 113 -0.12 -10.21 5.05
C LEU A 113 0.53 -9.25 6.05
N SER A 114 0.01 -9.19 7.27
CA SER A 114 0.56 -8.32 8.31
C SER A 114 2.00 -8.69 8.66
N THR A 115 2.29 -9.98 8.74
CA THR A 115 3.64 -10.47 9.04
C THR A 115 4.62 -10.07 7.94
N GLN A 116 4.21 -10.17 6.68
CA GLN A 116 5.04 -9.75 5.54
C GLN A 116 5.33 -8.25 5.60
N ILE A 117 4.32 -7.44 5.82
CA ILE A 117 4.47 -5.99 5.89
C ILE A 117 5.38 -5.61 7.06
N ALA A 118 5.11 -6.16 8.23
CA ALA A 118 5.91 -5.89 9.43
C ALA A 118 7.38 -6.29 9.23
N GLY A 119 7.62 -7.43 8.62
CA GLY A 119 8.97 -7.90 8.34
C GLY A 119 9.73 -6.97 7.40
N ILE A 120 9.07 -6.47 6.37
CA ILE A 120 9.68 -5.54 5.40
C ILE A 120 10.02 -4.21 6.06
N LEU A 121 9.12 -3.70 6.90
CA LEU A 121 9.26 -2.38 7.51
C LEU A 121 10.03 -2.40 8.84
N GLY A 122 10.40 -3.57 9.32
CA GLY A 122 11.08 -3.68 10.60
C GLY A 122 10.18 -3.43 11.80
N TRP A 123 8.87 -3.63 11.67
CA TRP A 123 7.93 -3.48 12.77
C TRP A 123 7.93 -4.74 13.64
N SER A 124 7.92 -4.53 14.92
CA SER A 124 7.88 -5.65 15.87
C SER A 124 6.47 -5.97 16.35
#